data_d3508cb228e256647f19d52cfc1d9b6f
#
_entry.id   d3508cb228e256647f19d52cfc1d9b6f
#
_cell.length_a   1.000
_cell.length_b   1.000
_cell.length_c   1.000
_cell.angle_alpha   90.00
_cell.angle_beta   90.00
_cell.angle_gamma   90.00
#
_symmetry.space_group_name_H-M   'P 1'
#
loop_
_entity.id
_entity.type
_entity.pdbx_description
1 polymer ?
#
loop_
_entity_poly.entity_id
_entity_poly.type
_entity_poly.pdbx_seq_one_letter_code
_entity_poly.pdbx_strand_id
1 'polypeptide(L)'
;MNKKADIWISAVIYVALGVVILAVVLAATTPAINKMRDRNTYLQTKEVMHKIDSTIRDVLREGPGAQRTASIEIQRGEFSITTGADNPPTIAPKKITWTGPSKYIASQEGSTITEGNIKISTIKQGSQYQITLTLDYTNALAGLNTDLKTLSGKYNLLIRNEDAGKISIKGI
;
A
#
# COMPACT_ATOMS: atom_id res chain seq x y z
N MET A 1 34.73 47.68 -31.21
CA MET A 1 33.88 46.68 -30.53
C MET A 1 34.64 45.37 -30.47
N ASN A 2 34.84 44.83 -29.27
CA ASN A 2 35.63 43.61 -29.05
C ASN A 2 34.80 42.35 -29.37
N LYS A 3 34.98 41.80 -30.59
CA LYS A 3 34.28 40.54 -31.02
C LYS A 3 34.40 39.37 -30.02
N LYS A 4 35.44 39.34 -29.20
CA LYS A 4 35.65 38.33 -28.17
C LYS A 4 34.66 38.50 -26.96
N ALA A 5 34.31 39.73 -26.62
CA ALA A 5 33.35 39.98 -25.53
C ALA A 5 31.92 39.59 -25.94
N ASP A 6 31.53 39.82 -27.19
CA ASP A 6 30.20 39.47 -27.70
C ASP A 6 29.97 37.94 -27.72
N ILE A 7 31.02 37.17 -28.06
CA ILE A 7 30.96 35.69 -28.06
C ILE A 7 30.76 35.17 -26.63
N TRP A 8 31.45 35.73 -25.65
CA TRP A 8 31.31 35.32 -24.26
C TRP A 8 29.92 35.61 -23.68
N ILE A 9 29.37 36.77 -23.99
CA ILE A 9 28.02 37.18 -23.57
C ILE A 9 26.97 36.24 -24.17
N SER A 10 27.10 35.94 -25.48
CA SER A 10 26.20 35.01 -26.16
C SER A 10 26.25 33.62 -25.55
N ALA A 11 27.45 33.10 -25.24
CA ALA A 11 27.61 31.80 -24.62
C ALA A 11 26.92 31.72 -23.25
N VAL A 12 27.09 32.75 -22.41
CA VAL A 12 26.43 32.83 -21.09
C VAL A 12 24.90 32.87 -21.21
N ILE A 13 24.39 33.62 -22.19
CA ILE A 13 22.93 33.70 -22.43
C ILE A 13 22.38 32.34 -22.88
N TYR A 14 23.05 31.61 -23.77
CA TYR A 14 22.59 30.28 -24.19
C TYR A 14 22.61 29.26 -23.06
N VAL A 15 23.67 29.28 -22.22
CA VAL A 15 23.72 28.40 -21.02
C VAL A 15 22.61 28.76 -20.06
N ALA A 16 22.40 30.04 -19.77
CA ALA A 16 21.33 30.50 -18.88
C ALA A 16 19.93 30.06 -19.41
N LEU A 17 19.69 30.23 -20.73
CA LEU A 17 18.45 29.78 -21.34
C LEU A 17 18.26 28.26 -21.22
N GLY A 18 19.31 27.47 -21.43
CA GLY A 18 19.30 26.02 -21.27
C GLY A 18 18.93 25.59 -19.85
N VAL A 19 19.49 26.26 -18.83
CA VAL A 19 19.18 26.00 -17.41
C VAL A 19 17.73 26.35 -17.11
N VAL A 20 17.21 27.46 -17.62
CA VAL A 20 15.80 27.85 -17.42
C VAL A 20 14.85 26.82 -18.04
N ILE A 21 15.12 26.39 -19.28
CA ILE A 21 14.30 25.36 -19.95
C ILE A 21 14.34 24.07 -19.16
N LEU A 22 15.51 23.63 -18.69
CA LEU A 22 15.64 22.42 -17.87
C LEU A 22 14.84 22.53 -16.57
N ALA A 23 14.90 23.67 -15.89
CA ALA A 23 14.15 23.91 -14.65
C ALA A 23 12.63 23.83 -14.89
N VAL A 24 12.13 24.41 -15.98
CA VAL A 24 10.70 24.35 -16.34
C VAL A 24 10.26 22.91 -16.63
N VAL A 25 11.07 22.15 -17.40
CA VAL A 25 10.77 20.73 -17.70
C VAL A 25 10.74 19.89 -16.43
N LEU A 26 11.71 20.06 -15.53
CA LEU A 26 11.75 19.34 -14.26
C LEU A 26 10.54 19.67 -13.36
N ALA A 27 10.16 20.95 -13.28
CA ALA A 27 8.99 21.38 -12.50
C ALA A 27 7.69 20.76 -13.03
N ALA A 28 7.51 20.69 -14.35
CA ALA A 28 6.33 20.11 -14.97
C ALA A 28 6.26 18.57 -14.83
N THR A 29 7.42 17.91 -14.79
CA THR A 29 7.50 16.43 -14.78
C THR A 29 7.29 15.84 -13.37
N THR A 30 7.72 16.55 -12.33
CA THR A 30 7.67 16.07 -10.94
C THR A 30 6.27 15.56 -10.47
N PRO A 31 5.15 16.28 -10.72
CA PRO A 31 3.83 15.81 -10.29
C PRO A 31 3.39 14.53 -11.00
N ALA A 32 3.76 14.35 -12.26
CA ALA A 32 3.46 13.14 -13.03
C ALA A 32 4.20 11.92 -12.47
N ILE A 33 5.50 12.07 -12.19
CA ILE A 33 6.33 11.02 -11.59
C ILE A 33 5.77 10.60 -10.23
N ASN A 34 5.39 11.54 -9.39
CA ASN A 34 4.82 11.23 -8.07
C ASN A 34 3.51 10.44 -8.19
N LYS A 35 2.63 10.81 -9.12
CA LYS A 35 1.38 10.08 -9.37
C LYS A 35 1.64 8.64 -9.87
N MET A 36 2.65 8.45 -10.71
CA MET A 36 3.05 7.12 -11.18
C MET A 36 3.63 6.26 -10.05
N ARG A 37 4.47 6.83 -9.19
CA ARG A 37 5.01 6.12 -8.02
C ARG A 37 3.89 5.69 -7.07
N ASP A 38 2.97 6.58 -6.76
CA ASP A 38 1.84 6.29 -5.87
C ASP A 38 0.95 5.19 -6.46
N ARG A 39 0.70 5.22 -7.78
CA ARG A 39 -0.03 4.14 -8.48
C ARG A 39 0.71 2.80 -8.38
N ASN A 40 2.02 2.79 -8.58
CA ASN A 40 2.81 1.56 -8.47
C ASN A 40 2.79 1.00 -7.05
N THR A 41 2.95 1.85 -6.03
CA THR A 41 2.81 1.46 -4.62
C THR A 41 1.44 0.84 -4.33
N TYR A 42 0.37 1.46 -4.81
CA TYR A 42 -0.98 0.92 -4.69
C TYR A 42 -1.11 -0.47 -5.34
N LEU A 43 -0.64 -0.64 -6.58
CA LEU A 43 -0.73 -1.92 -7.29
C LEU A 43 0.07 -3.02 -6.60
N GLN A 44 1.30 -2.73 -6.15
CA GLN A 44 2.14 -3.66 -5.40
C GLN A 44 1.48 -4.06 -4.08
N THR A 45 0.94 -3.09 -3.34
CA THR A 45 0.25 -3.37 -2.08
C THR A 45 -1.01 -4.19 -2.30
N LYS A 46 -1.76 -3.93 -3.37
CA LYS A 46 -2.92 -4.74 -3.74
C LYS A 46 -2.52 -6.20 -4.02
N GLU A 47 -1.40 -6.42 -4.70
CA GLU A 47 -0.86 -7.75 -4.95
C GLU A 47 -0.45 -8.45 -3.64
N VAL A 48 0.19 -7.72 -2.72
CA VAL A 48 0.50 -8.23 -1.37
C VAL A 48 -0.78 -8.65 -0.64
N MET A 49 -1.83 -7.84 -0.68
CA MET A 49 -3.12 -8.17 -0.05
C MET A 49 -3.75 -9.42 -0.68
N HIS A 50 -3.72 -9.56 -2.00
CA HIS A 50 -4.17 -10.77 -2.69
C HIS A 50 -3.37 -12.00 -2.29
N LYS A 51 -2.04 -11.88 -2.15
CA LYS A 51 -1.17 -12.97 -1.72
C LYS A 51 -1.50 -13.43 -0.30
N ILE A 52 -1.72 -12.50 0.61
CA ILE A 52 -2.14 -12.81 1.98
C ILE A 52 -3.49 -13.51 1.97
N ASP A 53 -4.48 -12.97 1.25
CA ASP A 53 -5.81 -13.55 1.14
C ASP A 53 -5.79 -14.98 0.57
N SER A 54 -5.03 -15.21 -0.51
CA SER A 54 -4.88 -16.55 -1.09
C SER A 54 -4.22 -17.51 -0.10
N THR A 55 -3.16 -17.07 0.59
CA THR A 55 -2.46 -17.90 1.57
C THR A 55 -3.36 -18.29 2.75
N ILE A 56 -4.16 -17.34 3.27
CA ILE A 56 -5.13 -17.61 4.33
C ILE A 56 -6.16 -18.65 3.85
N ARG A 57 -6.69 -18.50 2.65
CA ARG A 57 -7.67 -19.45 2.09
C ARG A 57 -7.10 -20.84 1.86
N ASP A 58 -5.84 -20.93 1.40
CA ASP A 58 -5.19 -22.22 1.21
C ASP A 58 -5.01 -22.94 2.54
N VAL A 59 -4.51 -22.25 3.56
CA VAL A 59 -4.32 -22.79 4.90
C VAL A 59 -5.67 -23.23 5.55
N LEU A 60 -6.75 -22.48 5.26
CA LEU A 60 -8.10 -22.86 5.71
C LEU A 60 -8.60 -24.14 5.04
N ARG A 61 -8.37 -24.29 3.72
CA ARG A 61 -8.79 -25.50 2.96
C ARG A 61 -8.02 -26.73 3.38
N GLU A 62 -6.75 -26.58 3.73
CA GLU A 62 -5.89 -27.68 4.19
C GLU A 62 -6.27 -28.17 5.59
N GLY A 63 -6.98 -27.36 6.36
CA GLY A 63 -7.51 -27.73 7.67
C GLY A 63 -6.59 -27.36 8.85
N PRO A 64 -6.99 -27.77 10.08
CA PRO A 64 -6.23 -27.47 11.30
C PRO A 64 -4.79 -28.01 11.26
N GLY A 65 -3.84 -27.21 11.71
CA GLY A 65 -2.42 -27.54 11.71
C GLY A 65 -1.67 -27.12 10.44
N ALA A 66 -2.37 -26.82 9.34
CA ALA A 66 -1.76 -26.31 8.12
C ALA A 66 -1.09 -24.96 8.36
N GLN A 67 0.07 -24.76 7.70
CA GLN A 67 0.80 -23.48 7.78
C GLN A 67 1.52 -23.18 6.47
N ARG A 68 1.61 -21.88 6.16
CA ARG A 68 2.31 -21.39 4.98
C ARG A 68 3.03 -20.08 5.30
N THR A 69 4.13 -19.84 4.60
CA THR A 69 4.89 -18.58 4.71
C THR A 69 4.56 -17.68 3.54
N ALA A 70 4.24 -16.42 3.80
CA ALA A 70 4.08 -15.38 2.80
C ALA A 70 5.13 -14.30 2.99
N SER A 71 6.02 -14.13 2.03
CA SER A 71 6.95 -13.00 1.99
C SER A 71 6.23 -11.79 1.41
N ILE A 72 6.21 -10.69 2.15
CA ILE A 72 5.56 -9.43 1.78
C ILE A 72 6.54 -8.27 1.88
N GLU A 73 6.33 -7.24 1.07
CA GLU A 73 7.07 -5.99 1.11
C GLU A 73 6.11 -4.82 1.07
N ILE A 74 6.14 -4.00 2.11
CA ILE A 74 5.32 -2.79 2.25
C ILE A 74 6.25 -1.59 2.08
N GLN A 75 6.24 -1.00 0.90
CA GLN A 75 7.15 0.09 0.55
C GLN A 75 6.74 1.42 1.19
N ARG A 76 5.44 1.66 1.34
CA ARG A 76 4.89 2.92 1.87
C ARG A 76 3.51 2.68 2.46
N GLY A 77 3.13 3.50 3.42
CA GLY A 77 1.87 3.37 4.13
C GLY A 77 2.00 2.52 5.39
N GLU A 78 0.88 2.26 6.00
CA GLU A 78 0.74 1.52 7.25
C GLU A 78 -0.10 0.27 7.01
N PHE A 79 0.45 -0.88 7.39
CA PHE A 79 -0.24 -2.16 7.34
C PHE A 79 -0.56 -2.59 8.77
N SER A 80 -1.82 -2.87 9.05
CA SER A 80 -2.29 -3.25 10.37
C SER A 80 -3.19 -4.49 10.31
N ILE A 81 -3.11 -5.29 11.36
CA ILE A 81 -3.96 -6.45 11.55
C ILE A 81 -4.80 -6.21 12.81
N THR A 82 -6.12 -6.14 12.64
CA THR A 82 -7.06 -6.01 13.73
C THR A 82 -7.58 -7.38 14.09
N THR A 83 -7.28 -7.81 15.31
CA THR A 83 -7.81 -9.02 15.91
C THR A 83 -9.05 -8.67 16.72
N GLY A 84 -10.10 -9.48 16.63
CA GLY A 84 -11.24 -9.30 17.50
C GLY A 84 -10.84 -9.43 18.97
N ALA A 85 -11.20 -8.47 19.81
CA ALA A 85 -10.96 -8.56 21.24
C ALA A 85 -11.79 -9.69 21.87
N ASP A 86 -11.18 -10.45 22.77
CA ASP A 86 -11.71 -11.69 23.31
C ASP A 86 -12.83 -11.55 24.38
N ASN A 87 -13.42 -10.34 24.58
CA ASN A 87 -14.47 -10.23 25.60
C ASN A 87 -15.30 -8.92 25.53
N PRO A 88 -16.64 -8.92 25.48
CA PRO A 88 -17.59 -10.03 25.39
C PRO A 88 -17.88 -10.44 23.94
N PRO A 89 -18.78 -11.45 23.67
CA PRO A 89 -18.97 -12.05 22.34
C PRO A 89 -19.71 -11.13 21.36
N THR A 90 -19.23 -9.94 21.19
CA THR A 90 -19.60 -9.04 20.11
C THR A 90 -18.76 -9.44 18.90
N ILE A 91 -19.32 -9.37 17.70
CA ILE A 91 -18.63 -9.66 16.43
C ILE A 91 -17.49 -8.65 16.27
N ALA A 92 -16.37 -8.93 16.92
CA ALA A 92 -15.22 -8.04 16.87
C ALA A 92 -14.55 -8.11 15.48
N PRO A 93 -14.19 -6.98 14.89
CA PRO A 93 -13.71 -6.94 13.51
C PRO A 93 -12.37 -7.67 13.36
N LYS A 94 -12.32 -8.65 12.46
CA LYS A 94 -11.11 -9.35 12.05
C LYS A 94 -10.71 -8.84 10.68
N LYS A 95 -9.78 -7.87 10.64
CA LYS A 95 -9.44 -7.15 9.41
C LYS A 95 -7.93 -7.05 9.23
N ILE A 96 -7.53 -7.14 7.98
CA ILE A 96 -6.19 -6.79 7.54
C ILE A 96 -6.33 -5.53 6.70
N THR A 97 -5.70 -4.44 7.12
CA THR A 97 -5.88 -3.13 6.51
C THR A 97 -4.54 -2.54 6.15
N TRP A 98 -4.44 -2.01 4.94
CA TRP A 98 -3.36 -1.11 4.55
C TRP A 98 -3.92 0.27 4.27
N THR A 99 -3.20 1.31 4.73
CA THR A 99 -3.57 2.70 4.52
C THR A 99 -2.34 3.49 4.10
N GLY A 100 -2.46 4.26 3.03
CA GLY A 100 -1.33 5.06 2.54
C GLY A 100 -1.76 6.34 1.84
N PRO A 101 -0.90 7.40 1.93
CA PRO A 101 -1.11 8.65 1.21
C PRO A 101 -0.83 8.47 -0.27
N SER A 102 -1.61 9.11 -1.14
CA SER A 102 -1.49 8.99 -2.59
C SER A 102 -1.95 10.25 -3.32
N LYS A 103 -1.32 10.54 -4.45
CA LYS A 103 -1.83 11.47 -5.47
C LYS A 103 -2.64 10.75 -6.56
N TYR A 104 -2.66 9.42 -6.52
CA TYR A 104 -3.48 8.57 -7.37
C TYR A 104 -4.83 8.30 -6.69
N ILE A 105 -5.89 8.21 -7.46
CA ILE A 105 -7.25 7.90 -6.99
C ILE A 105 -7.56 6.46 -7.39
N ALA A 106 -7.75 5.57 -6.43
CA ALA A 106 -8.02 4.16 -6.66
C ALA A 106 -9.51 3.84 -6.81
N SER A 107 -10.38 4.60 -6.13
CA SER A 107 -11.84 4.51 -6.24
C SER A 107 -12.44 5.92 -6.29
N GLN A 108 -13.68 6.06 -6.69
CA GLN A 108 -14.39 7.34 -6.57
C GLN A 108 -14.34 7.82 -5.10
N GLU A 109 -14.09 9.11 -4.91
CA GLU A 109 -13.96 9.72 -3.57
C GLU A 109 -15.19 9.41 -2.70
N GLY A 110 -14.93 8.94 -1.48
CA GLY A 110 -15.98 8.54 -0.53
C GLY A 110 -16.71 7.24 -0.86
N SER A 111 -16.38 6.59 -1.98
CA SER A 111 -16.95 5.33 -2.39
C SER A 111 -16.03 4.15 -2.07
N THR A 112 -16.61 3.00 -1.74
CA THR A 112 -15.88 1.75 -1.56
C THR A 112 -16.19 0.83 -2.73
N ILE A 113 -15.14 0.37 -3.41
CA ILE A 113 -15.25 -0.68 -4.44
C ILE A 113 -14.66 -1.99 -3.90
N THR A 114 -15.11 -3.11 -4.45
CA THR A 114 -14.63 -4.44 -4.04
C THR A 114 -14.02 -5.14 -5.24
N GLU A 115 -12.75 -5.55 -5.11
CA GLU A 115 -12.06 -6.38 -6.08
C GLU A 115 -11.67 -7.71 -5.41
N GLY A 116 -12.33 -8.79 -5.80
CA GLY A 116 -12.23 -10.06 -5.08
C GLY A 116 -12.69 -9.90 -3.64
N ASN A 117 -11.82 -10.13 -2.67
CA ASN A 117 -12.11 -9.94 -1.23
C ASN A 117 -11.58 -8.62 -0.68
N ILE A 118 -10.90 -7.80 -1.51
CA ILE A 118 -10.31 -6.54 -1.07
C ILE A 118 -11.34 -5.42 -1.26
N LYS A 119 -11.68 -4.74 -0.18
CA LYS A 119 -12.43 -3.48 -0.20
C LYS A 119 -11.44 -2.33 -0.36
N ILE A 120 -11.68 -1.46 -1.33
CA ILE A 120 -10.83 -0.33 -1.68
C ILE A 120 -11.63 0.95 -1.48
N SER A 121 -11.13 1.86 -0.67
CA SER A 121 -11.71 3.17 -0.46
C SER A 121 -10.67 4.28 -0.64
N THR A 122 -11.10 5.41 -1.17
CA THR A 122 -10.29 6.60 -1.34
C THR A 122 -10.98 7.78 -0.67
N ILE A 123 -10.28 8.46 0.22
CA ILE A 123 -10.77 9.63 0.93
C ILE A 123 -9.80 10.78 0.68
N LYS A 124 -10.32 11.97 0.38
CA LYS A 124 -9.50 13.17 0.21
C LYS A 124 -9.05 13.72 1.56
N GLN A 125 -7.74 13.95 1.70
CA GLN A 125 -7.14 14.59 2.87
C GLN A 125 -6.29 15.79 2.42
N GLY A 126 -6.87 16.97 2.46
CA GLY A 126 -6.21 18.20 2.01
C GLY A 126 -5.85 18.16 0.52
N SER A 127 -4.55 18.21 0.20
CA SER A 127 -4.00 18.17 -1.17
C SER A 127 -3.70 16.76 -1.70
N GLN A 128 -3.91 15.73 -0.89
CA GLN A 128 -3.65 14.33 -1.23
C GLN A 128 -4.88 13.48 -0.95
N TYR A 129 -4.83 12.23 -1.39
CA TYR A 129 -5.82 11.21 -1.07
C TYR A 129 -5.21 10.20 -0.11
N GLN A 130 -6.04 9.62 0.72
CA GLN A 130 -5.73 8.45 1.52
C GLN A 130 -6.43 7.26 0.88
N ILE A 131 -5.67 6.24 0.48
CA ILE A 131 -6.20 4.98 -0.02
C ILE A 131 -6.15 3.97 1.11
N THR A 132 -7.26 3.25 1.30
CA THR A 132 -7.36 2.16 2.26
C THR A 132 -7.76 0.88 1.53
N LEU A 133 -6.97 -0.18 1.72
CA LEU A 133 -7.24 -1.55 1.27
C LEU A 133 -7.59 -2.39 2.50
N THR A 134 -8.71 -3.08 2.48
CA THR A 134 -9.19 -3.87 3.62
C THR A 134 -9.61 -5.27 3.17
N LEU A 135 -9.04 -6.30 3.81
CA LEU A 135 -9.56 -7.66 3.83
C LEU A 135 -10.38 -7.83 5.10
N ASP A 136 -11.64 -8.17 4.96
CA ASP A 136 -12.59 -8.29 6.07
C ASP A 136 -12.97 -9.75 6.30
N TYR A 137 -12.42 -10.33 7.35
CA TYR A 137 -12.67 -11.72 7.75
C TYR A 137 -13.60 -11.85 8.95
N THR A 138 -14.32 -10.80 9.34
CA THR A 138 -15.16 -10.77 10.53
C THR A 138 -16.13 -11.95 10.59
N ASN A 139 -16.73 -12.29 9.45
CA ASN A 139 -17.71 -13.40 9.35
C ASN A 139 -17.10 -14.70 8.80
N ALA A 140 -15.86 -14.65 8.27
CA ALA A 140 -15.23 -15.78 7.59
C ALA A 140 -14.32 -16.61 8.51
N LEU A 141 -13.74 -15.97 9.52
CA LEU A 141 -12.85 -16.62 10.48
C LEU A 141 -13.50 -16.72 11.87
N ALA A 142 -13.34 -17.85 12.53
CA ALA A 142 -13.69 -18.01 13.94
C ALA A 142 -12.78 -17.15 14.83
N GLY A 143 -11.47 -17.04 14.50
CA GLY A 143 -10.50 -16.21 15.20
C GLY A 143 -9.40 -15.71 14.28
N LEU A 144 -8.82 -14.56 14.61
CA LEU A 144 -7.62 -14.04 14.00
C LEU A 144 -6.67 -13.59 15.11
N ASN A 145 -5.50 -14.22 15.22
CA ASN A 145 -4.48 -13.91 16.20
C ASN A 145 -3.22 -13.37 15.50
N THR A 146 -2.57 -12.40 16.12
CA THR A 146 -1.28 -11.90 15.65
C THR A 146 -0.49 -11.29 16.78
N ASP A 147 0.82 -11.39 16.71
CA ASP A 147 1.79 -10.65 17.53
C ASP A 147 2.21 -9.32 16.87
N LEU A 148 1.75 -9.08 15.65
CA LEU A 148 2.12 -7.94 14.82
C LEU A 148 1.10 -6.82 15.00
N LYS A 149 1.56 -5.61 15.32
CA LYS A 149 0.70 -4.43 15.44
C LYS A 149 0.66 -3.65 14.14
N THR A 150 1.80 -3.15 13.70
CA THR A 150 1.94 -2.34 12.49
C THR A 150 3.20 -2.77 11.75
N LEU A 151 3.12 -2.91 10.44
CA LEU A 151 4.21 -3.38 9.59
C LEU A 151 4.59 -2.33 8.55
N SER A 152 5.90 -2.16 8.33
CA SER A 152 6.46 -1.41 7.21
C SER A 152 7.80 -2.03 6.82
N GLY A 153 8.06 -2.19 5.52
CA GLY A 153 9.26 -2.85 5.02
C GLY A 153 9.02 -4.30 4.60
N LYS A 154 10.07 -5.14 4.68
CA LYS A 154 10.02 -6.55 4.28
C LYS A 154 9.76 -7.45 5.49
N TYR A 155 8.81 -8.37 5.33
CA TYR A 155 8.45 -9.34 6.35
C TYR A 155 8.18 -10.70 5.72
N ASN A 156 8.51 -11.73 6.46
CA ASN A 156 8.02 -13.08 6.22
C ASN A 156 6.93 -13.37 7.25
N LEU A 157 5.72 -13.60 6.79
CA LEU A 157 4.57 -13.91 7.63
C LEU A 157 4.35 -15.41 7.64
N LEU A 158 4.34 -16.02 8.81
CA LEU A 158 3.86 -17.37 9.03
C LEU A 158 2.36 -17.33 9.29
N ILE A 159 1.58 -17.89 8.39
CA ILE A 159 0.12 -18.00 8.48
C ILE A 159 -0.22 -19.44 8.79
N ARG A 160 -0.88 -19.68 9.94
CA ARG A 160 -1.22 -21.02 10.43
C ARG A 160 -2.70 -21.11 10.79
N ASN A 161 -3.31 -22.22 10.45
CA ASN A 161 -4.62 -22.60 10.95
C ASN A 161 -4.45 -23.37 12.28
N GLU A 162 -4.72 -22.71 13.41
CA GLU A 162 -4.54 -23.31 14.74
C GLU A 162 -5.67 -24.29 15.09
N ASP A 163 -6.89 -23.95 14.66
CA ASP A 163 -8.11 -24.74 14.91
C ASP A 163 -9.14 -24.35 13.84
N ALA A 164 -10.27 -25.04 13.77
CA ALA A 164 -11.31 -24.84 12.75
C ALA A 164 -11.68 -23.37 12.54
N GLY A 165 -11.03 -22.74 11.56
CA GLY A 165 -11.23 -21.33 11.21
C GLY A 165 -10.52 -20.30 12.11
N LYS A 166 -9.60 -20.71 12.98
CA LYS A 166 -8.75 -19.80 13.76
C LYS A 166 -7.38 -19.65 13.08
N ILE A 167 -7.11 -18.46 12.55
CA ILE A 167 -5.87 -18.15 11.88
C ILE A 167 -4.94 -17.37 12.80
N SER A 168 -3.67 -17.79 12.85
CA SER A 168 -2.57 -17.08 13.50
C SER A 168 -1.62 -16.52 12.42
N ILE A 169 -1.25 -15.26 12.52
CA ILE A 169 -0.28 -14.60 11.65
C ILE A 169 0.87 -14.08 12.51
N LYS A 170 2.08 -14.60 12.27
CA LYS A 170 3.29 -14.22 13.02
C LYS A 170 4.38 -13.75 12.08
N GLY A 171 5.23 -12.83 12.55
CA GLY A 171 6.46 -12.43 11.85
C GLY A 171 7.60 -13.43 12.11
N ILE A 172 8.35 -13.79 11.06
CA ILE A 172 9.54 -14.66 11.14
C ILE A 172 10.71 -14.06 10.38
#